data_d2639a94350afac9e4d0e5d8406457fa
#
_entry.id   d2639a94350afac9e4d0e5d8406457fa
#
_cell.length_a   1.000
_cell.length_b   1.000
_cell.length_c   1.000
_cell.angle_alpha   90.00
_cell.angle_beta   90.00
_cell.angle_gamma   90.00
#
_symmetry.space_group_name_H-M   'P 1'
#
loop_
_entity.id
_entity.type
_entity.pdbx_description
1 polymer ?
#
loop_
_entity_poly.entity_id
_entity_poly.type
_entity_poly.pdbx_seq_one_letter_code
_entity_poly.pdbx_strand_id
1 'polypeptide(L)'
;MPKVIIPFACRNHTDNQHEINMDGESLEEIMAGLWRQHPGLKTILDDSLLSIFVNSRLVTTGIETWDAVSLNKEDEIALIVPIAGG
;
A
#
# COMPACT_ATOMS: atom_id res chain seq x y z
N MET A 1 15.04 -0.49 -1.53
CA MET A 1 13.67 -0.47 -2.07
C MET A 1 12.69 -0.25 -0.93
N PRO A 2 11.72 0.64 -1.07
CA PRO A 2 10.69 0.77 -0.06
C PRO A 2 9.95 -0.54 0.16
N LYS A 3 9.48 -0.73 1.38
CA LYS A 3 8.81 -1.95 1.79
C LYS A 3 7.33 -1.66 1.98
N VAL A 4 6.48 -2.49 1.41
CA VAL A 4 5.03 -2.37 1.57
C VAL A 4 4.56 -3.46 2.51
N ILE A 5 3.89 -3.05 3.59
CA ILE A 5 3.31 -3.99 4.56
C ILE A 5 1.88 -4.27 4.16
N ILE A 6 1.56 -5.52 3.96
CA ILE A 6 0.26 -5.94 3.46
C ILE A 6 -0.66 -6.29 4.63
N PRO A 7 -1.89 -5.77 4.69
CA PRO A 7 -2.83 -6.12 5.76
C PRO A 7 -3.11 -7.61 5.77
N PHE A 8 -3.30 -8.17 6.95
CA PHE A 8 -3.57 -9.59 7.10
C PHE A 8 -4.72 -10.06 6.21
N ALA A 9 -5.79 -9.26 6.13
CA ALA A 9 -6.97 -9.63 5.35
C ALA A 9 -6.71 -9.70 3.84
N CYS A 10 -5.60 -9.13 3.38
CA CYS A 10 -5.28 -9.08 1.95
C CYS A 10 -4.15 -10.03 1.54
N ARG A 11 -3.60 -10.78 2.48
CA ARG A 11 -2.41 -11.61 2.19
C ARG A 11 -2.70 -12.75 1.22
N ASN A 12 -3.93 -13.21 1.15
CA ASN A 12 -4.29 -14.24 0.18
C ASN A 12 -4.21 -13.74 -1.26
N HIS A 13 -4.16 -12.42 -1.45
CA HIS A 13 -4.00 -11.82 -2.79
C HIS A 13 -2.56 -11.50 -3.12
N THR A 14 -1.64 -11.77 -2.19
CA THR A 14 -0.21 -11.50 -2.38
C THR A 14 0.61 -12.77 -2.09
N ASP A 15 0.05 -13.93 -2.34
CA ASP A 15 0.71 -15.22 -2.09
C ASP A 15 1.19 -15.36 -0.66
N ASN A 16 0.38 -14.87 0.28
CA ASN A 16 0.66 -14.85 1.72
C ASN A 16 1.88 -14.02 2.11
N GLN A 17 2.30 -13.13 1.24
CA GLN A 17 3.39 -12.21 1.57
C GLN A 17 2.87 -11.09 2.45
N HIS A 18 3.50 -10.86 3.59
CA HIS A 18 3.12 -9.75 4.48
C HIS A 18 3.98 -8.51 4.24
N GLU A 19 5.08 -8.65 3.51
CA GLU A 19 5.95 -7.56 3.12
C GLU A 19 6.35 -7.74 1.67
N ILE A 20 6.30 -6.67 0.90
CA ILE A 20 6.70 -6.68 -0.50
C ILE A 20 7.63 -5.50 -0.74
N ASN A 21 8.81 -5.75 -1.27
CA ASN A 21 9.72 -4.69 -1.67
C ASN A 21 9.31 -4.18 -3.05
N MET A 22 9.11 -2.88 -3.16
CA MET A 22 8.69 -2.25 -4.41
C MET A 22 9.68 -1.16 -4.77
N ASP A 23 10.00 -1.05 -6.04
CA ASP A 23 10.87 0.00 -6.54
C ASP A 23 10.03 1.21 -6.93
N GLY A 24 10.47 2.39 -6.50
CA GLY A 24 9.77 3.63 -6.81
C GLY A 24 10.27 4.77 -5.95
N GLU A 25 10.08 5.99 -6.42
CA GLU A 25 10.51 7.19 -5.73
C GLU A 25 9.35 7.99 -5.13
N SER A 26 8.13 7.59 -5.44
CA SER A 26 6.94 8.23 -4.88
C SER A 26 5.93 7.17 -4.49
N LEU A 27 5.00 7.55 -3.64
CA LEU A 27 3.94 6.64 -3.22
C LEU A 27 3.11 6.19 -4.43
N GLU A 28 2.87 7.09 -5.38
CA GLU A 28 2.13 6.75 -6.59
C GLU A 28 2.82 5.64 -7.37
N GLU A 29 4.14 5.73 -7.55
CA GLU A 29 4.89 4.70 -8.26
C GLU A 29 4.84 3.36 -7.54
N ILE A 30 4.94 3.38 -6.22
CA ILE A 30 4.89 2.16 -5.42
C ILE A 30 3.52 1.50 -5.56
N MET A 31 2.45 2.28 -5.43
CA MET A 31 1.11 1.72 -5.52
C MET A 31 0.79 1.23 -6.93
N ALA A 32 1.24 1.95 -7.95
CA ALA A 32 1.06 1.50 -9.33
C ALA A 32 1.75 0.16 -9.58
N GLY A 33 2.97 0.00 -9.05
CA GLY A 33 3.70 -1.26 -9.17
C GLY A 33 2.99 -2.40 -8.43
N LEU A 34 2.47 -2.10 -7.24
CA LEU A 34 1.75 -3.08 -6.45
C LEU A 34 0.49 -3.56 -7.18
N TRP A 35 -0.27 -2.64 -7.75
CA TRP A 35 -1.47 -2.98 -8.52
C TRP A 35 -1.14 -3.83 -9.74
N ARG A 36 -0.01 -3.56 -10.37
CA ARG A 36 0.42 -4.30 -11.55
C ARG A 36 0.79 -5.74 -11.21
N GLN A 37 1.46 -5.93 -10.08
CA GLN A 37 1.87 -7.26 -9.65
C GLN A 37 0.73 -8.07 -9.02
N HIS A 38 -0.17 -7.38 -8.35
CA HIS A 38 -1.27 -8.02 -7.62
C HIS A 38 -2.60 -7.31 -7.93
N PRO A 39 -3.13 -7.50 -9.15
CA PRO A 39 -4.34 -6.76 -9.55
C PRO A 39 -5.58 -7.05 -8.70
N GLY A 40 -5.68 -8.23 -8.14
CA GLY A 40 -6.80 -8.55 -7.25
C GLY A 40 -6.79 -7.72 -5.98
N LEU A 41 -5.61 -7.30 -5.55
CA LEU A 41 -5.47 -6.48 -4.36
C LEU A 41 -6.10 -5.11 -4.57
N LYS A 42 -5.94 -4.53 -5.75
CA LYS A 42 -6.53 -3.24 -6.06
C LYS A 42 -8.04 -3.25 -5.92
N THR A 43 -8.68 -4.31 -6.44
CA THR A 43 -10.12 -4.43 -6.38
C THR A 43 -10.63 -4.41 -4.94
N ILE A 44 -9.94 -5.12 -4.06
CA ILE A 44 -10.33 -5.20 -2.65
C ILE A 44 -10.09 -3.87 -1.94
N LEU A 45 -8.96 -3.25 -2.20
CA LEU A 45 -8.60 -2.00 -1.52
C LEU A 45 -9.42 -0.81 -2.03
N ASP A 46 -9.89 -0.85 -3.27
CA ASP A 46 -10.76 0.18 -3.80
C ASP A 46 -12.13 0.19 -3.10
N ASP A 47 -12.58 -0.98 -2.66
CA ASP A 47 -13.87 -1.11 -1.98
C ASP A 47 -13.77 -0.85 -0.48
N SER A 48 -12.58 -0.58 0.02
CA SER A 48 -12.32 -0.40 1.44
C SER A 48 -11.85 1.02 1.73
N LEU A 49 -12.00 1.44 2.97
CA LEU A 49 -11.44 2.71 3.42
C LEU A 49 -9.96 2.52 3.73
N LEU A 50 -9.16 2.54 2.70
CA LEU A 50 -7.73 2.32 2.81
C LEU A 50 -7.04 3.51 3.49
N SER A 51 -6.25 3.23 4.50
CA SER A 51 -5.35 4.21 5.11
C SER A 51 -3.92 3.80 4.81
N ILE A 52 -3.09 4.77 4.47
CA ILE A 52 -1.70 4.53 4.13
C ILE A 52 -0.81 5.26 5.13
N PHE A 53 0.11 4.52 5.73
CA PHE A 53 1.09 5.08 6.65
C PHE A 53 2.48 4.93 6.04
N VAL A 54 3.24 6.01 6.05
CA VAL A 54 4.65 5.96 5.64
C VAL A 54 5.48 6.21 6.88
N ASN A 55 6.27 5.22 7.29
CA ASN A 55 7.08 5.27 8.51
C ASN A 55 6.24 5.66 9.72
N SER A 56 5.08 5.03 9.87
CA SER A 56 4.14 5.24 10.98
C SER A 56 3.46 6.60 10.98
N ARG A 57 3.55 7.32 9.88
CA ARG A 57 2.89 8.62 9.74
C ARG A 57 1.75 8.50 8.72
N LEU A 58 0.56 8.88 9.12
CA LEU A 58 -0.59 8.81 8.23
C LEU A 58 -0.43 9.75 7.04
N VAL A 59 -0.59 9.20 5.84
CA VAL A 59 -0.63 9.99 4.62
C VAL A 59 -2.09 10.27 4.31
N THR A 60 -2.38 11.53 3.99
CA THR A 60 -3.75 11.93 3.65
C THR A 60 -4.26 11.03 2.52
N THR A 61 -5.44 10.48 2.72
CA THR A 61 -6.04 9.59 1.74
C THR A 61 -6.55 10.39 0.57
N GLY A 62 -6.04 10.08 -0.59
CA GLY A 62 -6.44 10.75 -1.81
C GLY A 62 -5.40 10.46 -2.84
N ILE A 63 -5.80 9.76 -3.88
CA ILE A 63 -4.89 9.31 -4.91
C ILE A 63 -4.17 10.49 -5.57
N GLU A 64 -4.79 11.66 -5.56
CA GLU A 64 -4.21 12.85 -6.18
C GLU A 64 -2.98 13.37 -5.45
N THR A 65 -2.79 12.97 -4.19
CA THR A 65 -1.64 13.43 -3.41
C THR A 65 -0.49 12.46 -3.41
N TRP A 66 -0.68 11.27 -3.96
CA TRP A 66 0.33 10.22 -3.91
C TRP A 66 1.60 10.58 -4.69
N ASP A 67 1.46 11.35 -5.76
CA ASP A 67 2.61 11.76 -6.56
C ASP A 67 3.49 12.76 -5.82
N ALA A 68 2.95 13.45 -4.83
CA ALA A 68 3.69 14.40 -4.02
C ALA A 68 4.41 13.77 -2.84
N VAL A 69 4.16 12.49 -2.55
CA VAL A 69 4.80 11.79 -1.45
C VAL A 69 6.08 11.15 -1.94
N SER A 70 7.19 11.80 -1.64
CA SER A 70 8.52 11.27 -2.01
C SER A 70 8.96 10.21 -1.02
N LEU A 71 9.58 9.16 -1.53
CA LEU A 71 10.01 8.03 -0.70
C LEU A 71 11.50 7.80 -0.82
N ASN A 72 12.10 7.41 0.29
CA ASN A 72 13.50 6.97 0.34
C ASN A 72 13.54 5.45 0.25
N LYS A 73 14.73 4.91 -0.02
CA LYS A 73 14.92 3.47 -0.19
C LYS A 73 14.53 2.65 1.02
N GLU A 74 14.59 3.24 2.19
CA GLU A 74 14.35 2.52 3.44
C GLU A 74 12.97 2.80 4.03
N ASP A 75 12.13 3.52 3.32
CA ASP A 75 10.80 3.85 3.83
C ASP A 75 9.92 2.60 3.89
N GLU A 76 9.04 2.59 4.87
CA GLU A 76 8.09 1.50 5.08
C GLU A 76 6.69 2.05 4.89
N ILE A 77 5.94 1.41 4.01
CA ILE A 77 4.58 1.80 3.69
C ILE A 77 3.64 0.75 4.24
N ALA A 78 2.80 1.14 5.18
CA ALA A 78 1.82 0.22 5.76
C ALA A 78 0.44 0.52 5.20
N LEU A 79 -0.21 -0.50 4.67
CA LEU A 79 -1.57 -0.40 4.19
C LEU A 79 -2.50 -0.91 5.28
N ILE A 80 -3.44 -0.08 5.70
CA ILE A 80 -4.36 -0.43 6.77
C ILE A 80 -5.79 -0.35 6.21
N VAL A 81 -6.55 -1.42 6.37
CA VAL A 81 -7.96 -1.41 5.98
C VAL A 81 -8.79 -1.76 7.21
N PRO A 82 -9.90 -1.05 7.44
CA PRO A 82 -10.79 -1.40 8.55
C PRO A 82 -11.42 -2.77 8.27
N ILE A 83 -11.56 -3.54 9.33
CA ILE A 83 -12.21 -4.85 9.23
C ILE A 83 -13.72 -4.62 9.23
N ALA A 84 -14.36 -4.97 8.11
CA ALA A 84 -15.78 -4.79 7.97
C ALA A 84 -16.52 -5.70 8.94
N GLY A 85 -17.51 -5.16 9.61
CA GLY A 85 -18.31 -5.92 10.54
C GLY A 85 -17.59 -6.34 11.79
N GLY A 86 -16.40 -5.79 11.93
CA GLY A 86 -15.57 -6.09 13.09
C GLY A 86 -16.15 -5.55 14.34
#